data_67b75432c19d888472b1f7ddf8ea843f
#
_entry.id   67b75432c19d888472b1f7ddf8ea843f
#
_cell.length_a   1.000
_cell.length_b   1.000
_cell.length_c   1.000
_cell.angle_alpha   90.00
_cell.angle_beta   90.00
_cell.angle_gamma   90.00
#
_symmetry.space_group_name_H-M   'P 1'
#
loop_
_entity.id
_entity.type
_entity.pdbx_description
1 polymer ?
#
loop_
_entity_poly.entity_id
_entity_poly.type
_entity_poly.pdbx_seq_one_letter_code
_entity_poly.pdbx_strand_id
1 'polypeptide(L)' 'MSSLHHEALLEDCYEKAYKRFMTSNKLNEQQMQELLLHSGVQLAIEKNARQIFEDLCQ' A
#
# COMPACT_ATOMS: atom_id res chain seq x y z
N MET A 1 -2.99 22.61 8.85
CA MET A 1 -2.01 21.97 8.02
C MET A 1 -1.77 20.52 8.31
N SER A 2 -2.58 19.96 9.17
CA SER A 2 -2.51 18.54 9.48
C SER A 2 -2.86 17.66 8.27
N SER A 3 -3.61 18.18 7.32
CA SER A 3 -4.03 17.38 6.17
C SER A 3 -2.87 16.95 5.28
N LEU A 4 -1.89 17.82 5.06
CA LEU A 4 -0.74 17.48 4.24
C LEU A 4 0.12 16.40 4.89
N HIS A 5 0.27 16.49 6.22
CA HIS A 5 1.00 15.49 6.98
C HIS A 5 0.27 14.14 6.95
N HIS A 6 -1.04 14.20 7.04
CA HIS A 6 -1.87 13.00 7.00
C HIS A 6 -1.75 12.28 5.65
N GLU A 7 -1.79 13.04 4.55
CA GLU A 7 -1.66 12.48 3.21
C GLU A 7 -0.29 11.85 2.99
N ALA A 8 0.76 12.50 3.47
CA ALA A 8 2.11 11.95 3.37
C ALA A 8 2.23 10.64 4.12
N LEU A 9 1.59 10.53 5.28
CA LEU A 9 1.56 9.30 6.07
C LEU A 9 0.84 8.19 5.34
N LEU A 10 -0.30 8.50 4.72
CA LEU A 10 -1.05 7.51 3.95
C LEU A 10 -0.27 7.00 2.76
N GLU A 11 0.42 7.89 2.06
CA GLU A 11 1.26 7.49 0.94
C GLU A 11 2.38 6.58 1.38
N ASP A 12 3.00 6.88 2.50
CA ASP A 12 4.06 6.07 3.06
C ASP A 12 3.54 4.67 3.43
N CYS A 13 2.36 4.62 4.05
CA CYS A 13 1.74 3.34 4.39
C CYS A 13 1.40 2.53 3.13
N TYR A 14 0.92 3.21 2.09
CA TYR A 14 0.61 2.55 0.84
C TYR A 14 1.87 1.96 0.21
N GLU A 15 2.95 2.71 0.23
CA GLU A 15 4.23 2.23 -0.31
C GLU A 15 4.72 1.01 0.46
N LYS A 16 4.59 1.02 1.77
CA LYS A 16 4.97 -0.13 2.58
C LYS A 16 4.11 -1.34 2.26
N ALA A 17 2.80 -1.15 2.12
CA ALA A 17 1.89 -2.23 1.76
C ALA A 17 2.23 -2.79 0.38
N TYR A 18 2.54 -1.91 -0.56
CA TYR A 18 2.94 -2.29 -1.91
C TYR A 18 4.17 -3.19 -1.88
N LYS A 19 5.20 -2.75 -1.18
CA LYS A 19 6.45 -3.50 -1.09
C LYS A 19 6.25 -4.84 -0.38
N ARG A 20 5.44 -4.85 0.67
CA ARG A 20 5.15 -6.09 1.39
C ARG A 20 4.42 -7.09 0.50
N PHE A 21 3.44 -6.61 -0.25
CA PHE A 21 2.70 -7.45 -1.19
C PHE A 21 3.65 -8.05 -2.22
N MET A 22 4.51 -7.22 -2.78
CA MET A 22 5.48 -7.63 -3.78
C MET A 22 6.43 -8.70 -3.25
N THR A 23 6.98 -8.46 -2.06
CA THR A 23 7.91 -9.40 -1.42
C THR A 23 7.22 -10.70 -1.03
N SER A 24 6.03 -10.59 -0.47
CA SER A 24 5.26 -11.74 -0.01
C SER A 24 4.91 -12.70 -1.15
N ASN A 25 4.68 -12.16 -2.33
CA ASN A 25 4.32 -12.95 -3.51
C ASN A 25 5.50 -13.17 -4.46
N LYS A 26 6.68 -12.72 -4.08
CA LYS A 26 7.91 -12.86 -4.87
C LYS A 26 7.73 -12.31 -6.29
N LEU A 27 7.15 -11.12 -6.37
CA LEU A 27 6.89 -10.46 -7.63
C LEU A 27 7.99 -9.47 -7.97
N ASN A 28 8.29 -9.31 -9.27
CA ASN A 28 9.14 -8.21 -9.71
C ASN A 28 8.26 -7.00 -10.08
N GLU A 29 8.89 -5.87 -10.40
CA GLU A 29 8.15 -4.65 -10.70
C GLU A 29 7.19 -4.82 -11.87
N GLN A 30 7.62 -5.51 -12.91
CA GLN A 30 6.78 -5.74 -14.09
C GLN A 30 5.55 -6.55 -13.74
N GLN A 31 5.74 -7.64 -13.00
CA GLN A 31 4.63 -8.47 -12.56
C GLN A 31 3.68 -7.71 -11.67
N MET A 32 4.23 -6.91 -10.76
CA MET A 32 3.42 -6.10 -9.87
C MET A 32 2.57 -5.09 -10.62
N GLN A 33 3.14 -4.43 -11.63
CA GLN A 33 2.40 -3.49 -12.45
C GLN A 33 1.25 -4.16 -13.20
N GLU A 34 1.47 -5.36 -13.71
CA GLU A 34 0.41 -6.11 -14.36
C GLU A 34 -0.73 -6.44 -13.41
N LEU A 35 -0.37 -6.86 -12.19
CA LEU A 35 -1.38 -7.15 -11.17
C LEU A 35 -2.16 -5.93 -10.75
N LEU A 36 -1.52 -4.76 -10.74
CA LEU A 36 -2.19 -3.52 -10.38
C LEU A 36 -3.29 -3.12 -11.35
N LEU A 37 -3.29 -3.69 -12.55
CA LEU A 37 -4.37 -3.47 -13.49
C LEU A 37 -5.68 -4.14 -13.03
N HIS A 38 -5.59 -5.05 -12.08
CA HIS A 38 -6.75 -5.71 -11.51
C HIS A 38 -7.22 -4.96 -10.27
N SER A 39 -8.48 -4.58 -10.23
CA SER A 39 -9.03 -3.80 -9.12
C SER A 39 -8.95 -4.53 -7.79
N GLY A 40 -9.06 -5.86 -7.81
CA GLY A 40 -8.96 -6.66 -6.60
C GLY A 40 -7.61 -6.52 -5.91
N VAL A 41 -6.53 -6.45 -6.69
CA VAL A 41 -5.18 -6.29 -6.14
C VAL A 41 -5.02 -4.90 -5.53
N GLN A 42 -5.53 -3.88 -6.20
CA GLN A 42 -5.48 -2.51 -5.68
C GLN A 42 -6.21 -2.42 -4.35
N LEU A 43 -7.37 -3.03 -4.25
CA LEU A 43 -8.14 -3.04 -3.01
C LEU A 43 -7.40 -3.75 -1.88
N ALA A 44 -6.72 -4.85 -2.19
CA ALA A 44 -5.94 -5.58 -1.20
C ALA A 44 -4.81 -4.71 -0.65
N ILE A 45 -4.11 -3.99 -1.52
CA ILE A 45 -3.02 -3.11 -1.11
C ILE A 45 -3.57 -1.95 -0.27
N GLU A 46 -4.70 -1.38 -0.67
CA GLU A 46 -5.33 -0.30 0.08
C GLU A 46 -5.74 -0.75 1.48
N LYS A 47 -6.30 -1.94 1.60
CA LYS A 47 -6.66 -2.49 2.92
C LYS A 47 -5.44 -2.66 3.80
N ASN A 48 -4.36 -3.19 3.25
CA ASN A 48 -3.11 -3.33 3.98
C ASN A 48 -2.55 -1.98 4.41
N ALA A 49 -2.61 -1.00 3.52
CA ALA A 49 -2.15 0.34 3.82
C ALA A 49 -2.95 0.96 4.98
N ARG A 50 -4.27 0.78 4.96
CA ARG A 50 -5.13 1.26 6.03
C ARG A 50 -4.79 0.59 7.35
N GLN A 51 -4.54 -0.70 7.33
CA GLN A 51 -4.18 -1.44 8.54
C GLN A 51 -2.88 -0.90 9.11
N ILE A 52 -1.88 -0.67 8.27
CA ILE A 52 -0.61 -0.09 8.72
C ILE A 52 -0.84 1.29 9.32
N PHE A 53 -1.66 2.10 8.66
CA PHE A 53 -1.98 3.44 9.15
C PHE A 53 -2.66 3.39 10.52
N GLU A 54 -3.63 2.51 10.69
CA GLU A 54 -4.33 2.36 11.95
C GLU A 54 -3.38 1.92 13.06
N ASP A 55 -2.47 1.01 12.77
CA ASP A 55 -1.48 0.56 13.74
C ASP A 55 -0.55 1.69 14.15
N LEU A 56 -0.21 2.57 13.22
CA LEU A 56 0.64 3.72 13.54
C LEU A 56 -0.09 4.77 14.38
N CYS A 57 -1.40 4.87 14.21
CA CYS A 57 -2.21 5.85 14.94
C CYS A 57 -2.59 5.39 16.34
N GLN A 58 -2.34 4.16 16.68
CA GLN A 58 -2.53 3.66 18.02
C GLN A 58 -1.29 3.94 18.86
#